data_3617cf22d8dfd0e80f39c5d0cae6928e
#
_entry.id   3617cf22d8dfd0e80f39c5d0cae6928e
#
_cell.length_a   1.000
_cell.length_b   1.000
_cell.length_c   1.000
_cell.angle_alpha   90.00
_cell.angle_beta   90.00
_cell.angle_gamma   90.00
#
_symmetry.space_group_name_H-M   'P 1'
#
loop_
_entity.id
_entity.type
_entity.pdbx_description
1 polymer ?
#
loop_
_entity_poly.entity_id
_entity_poly.type
_entity_poly.pdbx_seq_one_letter_code
_entity_poly.pdbx_strand_id
1 'polypeptide(L)'
;MGIKKYTPYTPSRRNMTGLDFTEITKNAPEKSLTVSLKKNSGRNNQGKITVRHHGGGSRRKYRIIDFKRNKDNIPATVLSIEYDPNRTANIALICYADGQKAYILAPQGLKVGQKIMNGEHAEARLGNCLPLSLIPIGTEVHNVELYPGAGAQMVRSAGVAAQLMAKEGKYATLRLPSGEMRMVPINCRATIGVVGNAEHSLVNIGKAGRKRHMGIRPTVRGSVMNPNDHPHGGGEGRAPVGRPGPCTPWGKPALGLKTRSKKKASNKLIVRRRDGKALSK
;
A
#
# COMPACT_ATOMS: atom_id res chain seq x y z
N MET A 1 11.16 -13.71 5.12
CA MET A 1 9.85 -14.37 5.33
C MET A 1 9.66 -15.38 4.22
N GLY A 2 9.15 -16.60 4.49
CA GLY A 2 8.95 -17.64 3.50
C GLY A 2 7.48 -17.84 3.13
N ILE A 3 7.24 -18.50 2.00
CA ILE A 3 5.90 -18.90 1.58
C ILE A 3 5.62 -20.32 2.07
N LYS A 4 4.61 -20.47 2.94
CA LYS A 4 4.11 -21.75 3.38
C LYS A 4 3.19 -22.36 2.32
N LYS A 5 3.54 -23.54 1.82
CA LYS A 5 2.67 -24.39 0.99
C LYS A 5 1.82 -25.29 1.89
N TYR A 6 0.61 -25.62 1.45
CA TYR A 6 -0.29 -26.51 2.18
C TYR A 6 -0.38 -27.86 1.48
N THR A 7 -0.57 -28.92 2.26
CA THR A 7 -0.80 -30.28 1.75
C THR A 7 -2.11 -30.32 0.95
N PRO A 8 -2.11 -30.92 -0.25
CA PRO A 8 -3.24 -30.86 -1.20
C PRO A 8 -4.35 -31.85 -0.88
N TYR A 9 -4.98 -31.76 0.30
CA TYR A 9 -6.13 -32.62 0.67
C TYR A 9 -7.40 -32.33 -0.12
N THR A 10 -7.57 -31.08 -0.59
CA THR A 10 -8.76 -30.64 -1.32
C THR A 10 -8.35 -29.78 -2.51
N PRO A 11 -9.22 -29.63 -3.56
CA PRO A 11 -8.93 -28.78 -4.71
C PRO A 11 -8.52 -27.36 -4.32
N SER A 12 -9.15 -26.77 -3.30
CA SER A 12 -8.80 -25.41 -2.82
C SER A 12 -7.42 -25.35 -2.19
N ARG A 13 -7.00 -26.40 -1.44
CA ARG A 13 -5.69 -26.43 -0.78
C ARG A 13 -4.53 -26.69 -1.72
N ARG A 14 -4.77 -27.34 -2.86
CA ARG A 14 -3.73 -27.67 -3.84
C ARG A 14 -2.90 -26.47 -4.25
N ASN A 15 -3.53 -25.34 -4.53
CA ASN A 15 -2.87 -24.12 -4.98
C ASN A 15 -2.79 -23.02 -3.89
N MET A 16 -3.26 -23.32 -2.68
CA MET A 16 -3.25 -22.35 -1.59
C MET A 16 -1.85 -22.22 -1.02
N THR A 17 -1.46 -20.96 -0.79
CA THR A 17 -0.24 -20.63 -0.05
C THR A 17 -0.53 -19.61 1.06
N GLY A 18 0.40 -19.43 1.96
CA GLY A 18 0.33 -18.44 3.03
C GLY A 18 1.71 -17.92 3.37
N LEU A 19 1.79 -16.89 4.17
CA LEU A 19 3.03 -16.43 4.78
C LEU A 19 3.38 -17.31 5.98
N ASP A 20 4.65 -17.51 6.26
CA ASP A 20 5.15 -18.30 7.38
C ASP A 20 5.20 -17.53 8.70
N PHE A 21 5.13 -16.20 8.64
CA PHE A 21 5.16 -15.28 9.79
C PHE A 21 6.41 -15.38 10.69
N THR A 22 7.52 -15.90 10.19
CA THR A 22 8.77 -16.09 10.96
C THR A 22 9.36 -14.78 11.49
N GLU A 23 9.15 -13.65 10.82
CA GLU A 23 9.63 -12.33 11.27
C GLU A 23 8.78 -11.72 12.39
N ILE A 24 7.59 -12.25 12.64
CA ILE A 24 6.68 -11.70 13.64
C ILE A 24 7.10 -12.18 15.02
N THR A 25 7.39 -11.22 15.90
CA THR A 25 7.87 -11.49 17.25
C THR A 25 6.76 -11.39 18.30
N LYS A 26 5.66 -10.70 17.99
CA LYS A 26 4.52 -10.51 18.91
C LYS A 26 3.19 -10.60 18.15
N ASN A 27 2.26 -11.41 18.65
CA ASN A 27 0.95 -11.62 18.02
C ASN A 27 -0.13 -10.63 18.49
N ALA A 28 -0.02 -10.14 19.72
CA ALA A 28 -1.00 -9.22 20.30
C ALA A 28 -0.58 -7.76 20.09
N PRO A 29 -1.46 -6.89 19.56
CA PRO A 29 -1.14 -5.48 19.38
C PRO A 29 -1.13 -4.71 20.70
N GLU A 30 -0.42 -3.58 20.74
CA GLU A 30 -0.47 -2.63 21.84
C GLU A 30 -1.87 -2.02 21.92
N LYS A 31 -2.54 -2.19 23.07
CA LYS A 31 -3.96 -1.81 23.24
C LYS A 31 -4.18 -0.29 23.09
N SER A 32 -3.29 0.52 23.62
CA SER A 32 -3.33 1.99 23.57
C SER A 32 -3.27 2.56 22.14
N LEU A 33 -2.62 1.82 21.22
CA LEU A 33 -2.43 2.22 19.83
C LEU A 33 -3.44 1.54 18.88
N THR A 34 -4.53 0.98 19.41
CA THR A 34 -5.57 0.32 18.59
C THR A 34 -6.93 0.95 18.76
N VAL A 35 -7.61 1.19 17.63
CA VAL A 35 -8.98 1.69 17.61
C VAL A 35 -9.91 0.75 16.84
N SER A 36 -11.20 0.82 17.11
CA SER A 36 -12.19 0.06 16.36
C SER A 36 -12.33 0.63 14.94
N LEU A 37 -12.42 -0.25 13.95
CA LEU A 37 -12.61 0.14 12.56
C LEU A 37 -14.09 0.02 12.18
N LYS A 38 -14.77 1.15 11.95
CA LYS A 38 -16.13 1.18 11.42
C LYS A 38 -16.13 0.72 9.96
N LYS A 39 -17.00 -0.23 9.61
CA LYS A 39 -17.14 -0.76 8.25
C LYS A 39 -18.29 -0.08 7.53
N ASN A 40 -17.99 0.64 6.46
CA ASN A 40 -19.02 1.30 5.63
C ASN A 40 -19.49 0.42 4.45
N SER A 41 -18.84 -0.73 4.20
CA SER A 41 -19.21 -1.68 3.13
C SER A 41 -19.39 -1.03 1.76
N GLY A 42 -18.55 -0.05 1.42
CA GLY A 42 -18.58 0.67 0.15
C GLY A 42 -19.73 1.70 0.02
N ARG A 43 -20.39 2.04 1.13
CA ARG A 43 -21.48 3.03 1.16
C ARG A 43 -20.95 4.42 1.53
N ASN A 44 -21.57 5.45 0.96
CA ASN A 44 -21.31 6.85 1.29
C ASN A 44 -22.09 7.29 2.55
N ASN A 45 -22.06 8.59 2.89
CA ASN A 45 -22.80 9.18 4.01
C ASN A 45 -24.32 9.09 3.86
N GLN A 46 -24.83 8.96 2.63
CA GLN A 46 -26.27 8.79 2.31
C GLN A 46 -26.71 7.31 2.28
N GLY A 47 -25.79 6.37 2.60
CA GLY A 47 -26.09 4.94 2.55
C GLY A 47 -26.06 4.31 1.15
N LYS A 48 -25.81 5.08 0.09
CA LYS A 48 -25.74 4.59 -1.29
C LYS A 48 -24.40 3.90 -1.55
N ILE A 49 -24.41 2.79 -2.29
CA ILE A 49 -23.21 2.07 -2.68
C ILE A 49 -22.47 2.85 -3.75
N THR A 50 -21.30 3.42 -3.40
CA THR A 50 -20.41 4.13 -4.32
C THR A 50 -19.23 3.28 -4.76
N VAL A 51 -18.83 2.31 -3.94
CA VAL A 51 -17.78 1.32 -4.26
C VAL A 51 -18.38 -0.07 -4.11
N ARG A 52 -18.59 -0.75 -5.25
CA ARG A 52 -19.17 -2.10 -5.28
C ARG A 52 -18.23 -3.15 -4.75
N HIS A 53 -18.74 -4.34 -4.44
CA HIS A 53 -18.01 -5.54 -4.06
C HIS A 53 -17.24 -5.43 -2.73
N HIS A 54 -17.63 -4.53 -1.85
CA HIS A 54 -17.11 -4.42 -0.48
C HIS A 54 -18.18 -4.82 0.55
N GLY A 55 -17.74 -5.45 1.64
CA GLY A 55 -18.60 -5.78 2.76
C GLY A 55 -18.33 -7.14 3.39
N GLY A 56 -18.86 -7.35 4.59
CA GLY A 56 -18.56 -8.53 5.41
C GLY A 56 -17.12 -8.55 5.88
N GLY A 57 -16.51 -9.73 5.86
CA GLY A 57 -15.12 -9.95 6.28
C GLY A 57 -14.96 -10.02 7.81
N SER A 58 -13.80 -10.47 8.25
CA SER A 58 -13.44 -10.62 9.66
C SER A 58 -13.41 -9.26 10.38
N ARG A 59 -13.68 -9.26 11.70
CA ARG A 59 -13.48 -8.06 12.52
C ARG A 59 -11.99 -7.73 12.59
N ARG A 60 -11.65 -6.45 12.45
CA ARG A 60 -10.28 -5.94 12.51
C ARG A 60 -10.24 -4.69 13.37
N LYS A 61 -9.18 -4.54 14.17
CA LYS A 61 -8.84 -3.29 14.82
C LYS A 61 -7.84 -2.54 13.94
N TYR A 62 -7.93 -1.23 13.90
CA TYR A 62 -6.95 -0.39 13.21
C TYR A 62 -5.80 -0.09 14.18
N ARG A 63 -4.55 -0.24 13.72
CA ARG A 63 -3.34 0.19 14.43
C ARG A 63 -3.02 1.60 13.99
N ILE A 64 -2.86 2.50 14.96
CA ILE A 64 -2.46 3.88 14.70
C ILE A 64 -0.99 3.87 14.33
N ILE A 65 -0.69 4.16 13.07
CA ILE A 65 0.69 4.22 12.57
C ILE A 65 1.14 5.67 12.56
N ASP A 66 2.34 5.92 13.06
CA ASP A 66 3.00 7.21 12.97
C ASP A 66 3.59 7.41 11.57
N PHE A 67 2.80 8.03 10.70
CA PHE A 67 3.24 8.41 9.36
C PHE A 67 3.94 9.76 9.32
N LYS A 68 3.87 10.54 10.39
CA LYS A 68 4.49 11.87 10.45
C LYS A 68 5.93 11.83 10.96
N ARG A 69 6.19 10.92 11.92
CA ARG A 69 7.54 10.77 12.50
C ARG A 69 8.08 12.10 13.05
N ASN A 70 7.24 12.87 13.79
CA ASN A 70 7.53 14.23 14.23
C ASN A 70 8.51 14.33 15.41
N LYS A 71 8.86 13.23 16.06
CA LYS A 71 9.81 13.22 17.17
C LYS A 71 11.24 13.22 16.64
N ASP A 72 11.75 14.41 16.36
CA ASP A 72 13.09 14.58 15.83
C ASP A 72 14.15 14.42 16.92
N ASN A 73 15.29 13.84 16.56
CA ASN A 73 16.50 13.69 17.39
C ASN A 73 16.30 12.87 18.69
N ILE A 74 15.15 12.22 18.85
CA ILE A 74 14.90 11.31 19.96
C ILE A 74 15.08 9.88 19.48
N PRO A 75 16.05 9.13 20.03
CA PRO A 75 16.24 7.73 19.64
C PRO A 75 15.07 6.88 20.10
N ALA A 76 14.66 5.93 19.27
CA ALA A 76 13.64 4.94 19.58
C ALA A 76 14.20 3.54 19.40
N THR A 77 13.81 2.61 20.26
CA THR A 77 14.20 1.21 20.21
C THR A 77 13.06 0.38 19.65
N VAL A 78 13.33 -0.54 18.74
CA VAL A 78 12.35 -1.48 18.18
C VAL A 78 12.04 -2.55 19.23
N LEU A 79 10.80 -2.62 19.71
CA LEU A 79 10.36 -3.57 20.73
C LEU A 79 9.85 -4.88 20.11
N SER A 80 9.09 -4.80 19.03
CA SER A 80 8.50 -5.97 18.36
C SER A 80 8.19 -5.68 16.91
N ILE A 81 8.10 -6.76 16.11
CA ILE A 81 7.55 -6.76 14.75
C ILE A 81 6.21 -7.49 14.81
N GLU A 82 5.15 -6.87 14.28
CA GLU A 82 3.78 -7.33 14.43
C GLU A 82 3.04 -7.38 13.08
N TYR A 83 2.06 -8.27 12.98
CA TYR A 83 1.15 -8.37 11.85
C TYR A 83 0.04 -7.30 11.94
N ASP A 84 -0.24 -6.60 10.84
CA ASP A 84 -1.41 -5.71 10.74
C ASP A 84 -2.37 -6.23 9.65
N PRO A 85 -3.64 -6.58 10.01
CA PRO A 85 -4.63 -7.05 9.04
C PRO A 85 -5.15 -5.96 8.09
N ASN A 86 -4.78 -4.69 8.30
CA ASN A 86 -5.26 -3.56 7.49
C ASN A 86 -4.29 -3.15 6.37
N ARG A 87 -3.10 -3.73 6.36
CA ARG A 87 -2.07 -3.45 5.36
C ARG A 87 -1.31 -4.71 4.94
N THR A 88 -0.60 -4.62 3.86
CA THR A 88 0.21 -5.72 3.33
C THR A 88 1.56 -5.83 4.02
N ALA A 89 2.10 -4.70 4.49
CA ALA A 89 3.37 -4.62 5.22
C ALA A 89 3.19 -4.98 6.70
N ASN A 90 4.21 -5.59 7.30
CA ASN A 90 4.31 -5.71 8.75
C ASN A 90 4.59 -4.34 9.37
N ILE A 91 4.30 -4.22 10.66
CA ILE A 91 4.55 -3.02 11.46
C ILE A 91 5.54 -3.33 12.57
N ALA A 92 6.29 -2.32 13.00
CA ALA A 92 7.17 -2.41 14.15
C ALA A 92 6.66 -1.49 15.27
N LEU A 93 6.58 -2.03 16.48
CA LEU A 93 6.36 -1.25 17.69
C LEU A 93 7.69 -0.69 18.15
N ILE A 94 7.78 0.62 18.26
CA ILE A 94 8.95 1.33 18.74
C ILE A 94 8.64 2.02 20.07
N CYS A 95 9.66 2.17 20.90
CA CYS A 95 9.60 2.96 22.13
C CYS A 95 10.69 4.04 22.06
N TYR A 96 10.27 5.29 22.15
CA TYR A 96 11.17 6.43 22.25
C TYR A 96 11.84 6.48 23.62
N ALA A 97 12.95 7.19 23.73
CA ALA A 97 13.67 7.36 24.99
C ALA A 97 12.82 8.00 26.11
N ASP A 98 11.79 8.76 25.74
CA ASP A 98 10.80 9.35 26.65
C ASP A 98 9.68 8.39 27.09
N GLY A 99 9.76 7.11 26.72
CA GLY A 99 8.76 6.08 27.04
C GLY A 99 7.53 6.05 26.13
N GLN A 100 7.35 7.00 25.20
CA GLN A 100 6.22 6.96 24.29
C GLN A 100 6.39 5.85 23.27
N LYS A 101 5.34 5.03 23.07
CA LYS A 101 5.28 3.99 22.06
C LYS A 101 4.61 4.49 20.78
N ALA A 102 5.06 4.02 19.64
CA ALA A 102 4.45 4.27 18.34
C ALA A 102 4.59 3.06 17.42
N TYR A 103 3.68 2.92 16.44
CA TYR A 103 3.84 1.97 15.35
C TYR A 103 4.42 2.64 14.12
N ILE A 104 5.34 1.98 13.46
CA ILE A 104 5.89 2.36 12.16
C ILE A 104 5.76 1.20 11.17
N LEU A 105 5.94 1.45 9.87
CA LEU A 105 6.12 0.37 8.90
C LEU A 105 7.46 -0.31 9.15
N ALA A 106 7.48 -1.64 9.16
CA ALA A 106 8.70 -2.41 9.32
C ALA A 106 9.43 -2.51 7.98
N PRO A 107 10.62 -1.89 7.81
CA PRO A 107 11.47 -2.15 6.65
C PRO A 107 12.05 -3.55 6.68
N GLN A 108 12.41 -4.05 5.51
CA GLN A 108 13.08 -5.35 5.37
C GLN A 108 14.42 -5.34 6.10
N GLY A 109 14.66 -6.39 6.90
CA GLY A 109 15.89 -6.52 7.67
C GLY A 109 15.93 -5.77 9.00
N LEU A 110 14.84 -5.09 9.40
CA LEU A 110 14.72 -4.49 10.73
C LEU A 110 14.70 -5.59 11.80
N LYS A 111 15.47 -5.39 12.89
CA LYS A 111 15.56 -6.36 14.00
C LYS A 111 15.06 -5.72 15.31
N VAL A 112 14.51 -6.56 16.19
CA VAL A 112 14.18 -6.15 17.56
C VAL A 112 15.45 -5.73 18.30
N GLY A 113 15.35 -4.68 19.11
CA GLY A 113 16.49 -4.05 19.81
C GLY A 113 17.25 -3.01 18.98
N GLN A 114 17.02 -2.92 17.68
CA GLN A 114 17.68 -1.90 16.84
C GLN A 114 17.19 -0.50 17.22
N LYS A 115 18.15 0.43 17.30
CA LYS A 115 17.84 1.86 17.52
C LYS A 115 17.58 2.54 16.18
N ILE A 116 16.56 3.38 16.15
CA ILE A 116 16.18 4.21 15.00
C ILE A 116 15.99 5.65 15.46
N MET A 117 16.17 6.58 14.57
CA MET A 117 16.05 8.00 14.85
C MET A 117 15.38 8.74 13.70
N ASN A 118 14.74 9.87 14.00
CA ASN A 118 14.13 10.78 13.03
C ASN A 118 14.84 12.13 13.07
N GLY A 119 14.73 12.90 11.98
CA GLY A 119 15.18 14.27 11.92
C GLY A 119 16.47 14.46 11.15
N GLU A 120 16.99 15.67 11.22
CA GLU A 120 18.15 16.09 10.41
C GLU A 120 19.48 15.50 10.91
N HIS A 121 19.60 15.21 12.19
CA HIS A 121 20.80 14.60 12.78
C HIS A 121 20.80 13.08 12.71
N ALA A 122 19.76 12.46 12.14
CA ALA A 122 19.71 11.02 11.98
C ALA A 122 20.66 10.59 10.86
N GLU A 123 21.44 9.53 11.07
CA GLU A 123 22.27 8.92 10.05
C GLU A 123 21.41 8.22 8.99
N ALA A 124 21.95 8.11 7.76
CA ALA A 124 21.29 7.41 6.65
C ALA A 124 21.32 5.88 6.84
N ARG A 125 20.70 5.38 7.93
CA ARG A 125 20.60 3.94 8.27
C ARG A 125 19.17 3.42 8.10
N LEU A 126 19.06 2.10 7.96
CA LEU A 126 17.79 1.40 7.80
C LEU A 126 16.79 1.77 8.91
N GLY A 127 15.58 2.19 8.52
CA GLY A 127 14.49 2.55 9.44
C GLY A 127 14.50 3.99 9.93
N ASN A 128 15.59 4.73 9.71
CA ASN A 128 15.66 6.15 10.05
C ASN A 128 14.85 6.99 9.07
N CYS A 129 14.24 8.06 9.56
CA CYS A 129 13.42 8.97 8.80
C CYS A 129 14.09 10.34 8.71
N LEU A 130 14.45 10.76 7.48
CA LEU A 130 15.17 11.99 7.21
C LEU A 130 14.47 12.83 6.13
N PRO A 131 14.75 14.13 6.06
CA PRO A 131 14.45 14.94 4.88
C PRO A 131 15.22 14.39 3.65
N LEU A 132 14.59 14.44 2.47
CA LEU A 132 15.22 13.97 1.22
C LEU A 132 16.53 14.69 0.89
N SER A 133 16.70 15.93 1.39
CA SER A 133 17.96 16.69 1.26
C SER A 133 19.17 15.95 1.81
N LEU A 134 19.00 15.22 2.92
CA LEU A 134 20.08 14.56 3.64
C LEU A 134 20.31 13.10 3.21
N ILE A 135 19.35 12.50 2.49
CA ILE A 135 19.45 11.10 2.05
C ILE A 135 20.40 11.01 0.84
N PRO A 136 21.42 10.14 0.81
CA PRO A 136 22.30 9.98 -0.35
C PRO A 136 21.54 9.60 -1.63
N ILE A 137 22.01 10.09 -2.78
CA ILE A 137 21.47 9.71 -4.10
C ILE A 137 21.71 8.21 -4.31
N GLY A 138 20.77 7.54 -4.99
CA GLY A 138 20.81 6.09 -5.21
C GLY A 138 20.14 5.28 -4.10
N THR A 139 19.91 5.87 -2.91
CA THR A 139 19.31 5.18 -1.76
C THR A 139 17.85 4.80 -2.04
N GLU A 140 17.48 3.59 -1.61
CA GLU A 140 16.11 3.13 -1.58
C GLU A 140 15.37 3.67 -0.35
N VAL A 141 14.20 4.25 -0.57
CA VAL A 141 13.39 4.88 0.45
C VAL A 141 11.94 4.41 0.37
N HIS A 142 11.27 4.41 1.48
CA HIS A 142 9.83 4.14 1.57
C HIS A 142 9.16 5.19 2.45
N ASN A 143 7.85 5.10 2.58
CA ASN A 143 7.08 5.97 3.49
C ASN A 143 7.34 7.46 3.21
N VAL A 144 7.20 7.86 1.92
CA VAL A 144 7.58 9.18 1.43
C VAL A 144 6.43 10.16 1.57
N GLU A 145 6.73 11.37 2.03
CA GLU A 145 5.78 12.49 2.03
C GLU A 145 5.61 13.10 0.63
N LEU A 146 4.44 13.68 0.38
CA LEU A 146 4.16 14.49 -0.82
C LEU A 146 4.32 15.99 -0.56
N TYR A 147 4.06 16.41 0.66
CA TYR A 147 4.24 17.78 1.14
C TYR A 147 4.89 17.73 2.50
N PRO A 148 5.79 18.65 2.84
CA PRO A 148 6.47 18.67 4.13
C PRO A 148 5.47 18.67 5.30
N GLY A 149 5.67 17.80 6.28
CA GLY A 149 4.83 17.70 7.48
C GLY A 149 3.43 17.08 7.30
N ALA A 150 3.04 16.75 6.08
CA ALA A 150 1.73 16.10 5.83
C ALA A 150 1.68 14.63 6.26
N GLY A 151 2.84 14.05 6.54
CA GLY A 151 2.99 12.62 6.79
C GLY A 151 3.12 11.80 5.51
N ALA A 152 3.65 10.62 5.65
CA ALA A 152 3.96 9.76 4.52
C ALA A 152 2.70 9.28 3.79
N GLN A 153 2.72 9.35 2.47
CA GLN A 153 1.59 9.00 1.60
C GLN A 153 1.97 7.99 0.51
N MET A 154 3.23 7.99 0.06
CA MET A 154 3.70 7.11 -1.02
C MET A 154 4.57 5.97 -0.49
N VAL A 155 4.69 4.90 -1.27
CA VAL A 155 5.60 3.77 -1.06
C VAL A 155 5.42 3.13 0.33
N ARG A 156 4.21 2.58 0.59
CA ARG A 156 3.82 2.01 1.89
C ARG A 156 3.42 0.54 1.83
N SER A 157 3.32 -0.04 0.64
CA SER A 157 2.94 -1.44 0.46
C SER A 157 4.12 -2.38 0.70
N ALA A 158 3.83 -3.65 1.01
CA ALA A 158 4.85 -4.68 1.21
C ALA A 158 5.78 -4.81 0.00
N GLY A 159 7.07 -4.96 0.26
CA GLY A 159 8.10 -5.22 -0.75
C GLY A 159 8.40 -4.07 -1.71
N VAL A 160 7.88 -2.85 -1.48
CA VAL A 160 8.13 -1.72 -2.37
C VAL A 160 9.15 -0.74 -1.79
N ALA A 161 9.92 -0.13 -2.69
CA ALA A 161 10.77 1.02 -2.42
C ALA A 161 10.67 2.03 -3.57
N ALA A 162 11.00 3.27 -3.31
CA ALA A 162 11.33 4.27 -4.32
C ALA A 162 12.82 4.56 -4.25
N GLN A 163 13.46 4.83 -5.38
CA GLN A 163 14.86 5.19 -5.44
C GLN A 163 15.01 6.71 -5.60
N LEU A 164 15.86 7.31 -4.79
CA LEU A 164 16.23 8.72 -4.93
C LEU A 164 17.23 8.87 -6.07
N MET A 165 16.81 9.47 -7.18
CA MET A 165 17.60 9.56 -8.41
C MET A 165 18.44 10.83 -8.49
N ALA A 166 17.87 11.97 -8.11
CA ALA A 166 18.54 13.27 -8.18
C ALA A 166 17.96 14.24 -7.16
N LYS A 167 18.74 15.29 -6.86
CA LYS A 167 18.34 16.44 -6.05
C LYS A 167 18.66 17.70 -6.83
N GLU A 168 17.66 18.48 -7.18
CA GLU A 168 17.82 19.69 -8.02
C GLU A 168 17.03 20.85 -7.43
N GLY A 169 17.73 21.87 -6.97
CA GLY A 169 17.14 23.05 -6.36
C GLY A 169 16.17 22.70 -5.21
N LYS A 170 14.88 22.99 -5.39
CA LYS A 170 13.83 22.77 -4.39
C LYS A 170 13.19 21.38 -4.44
N TYR A 171 13.60 20.51 -5.35
CA TYR A 171 12.98 19.22 -5.60
C TYR A 171 13.97 18.06 -5.56
N ALA A 172 13.48 16.91 -5.12
CA ALA A 172 14.12 15.62 -5.24
C ALA A 172 13.34 14.77 -6.24
N THR A 173 14.04 14.12 -7.17
CA THR A 173 13.43 13.22 -8.16
C THR A 173 13.47 11.79 -7.67
N LEU A 174 12.29 11.19 -7.54
CA LEU A 174 12.11 9.80 -7.10
C LEU A 174 11.63 8.92 -8.25
N ARG A 175 12.24 7.76 -8.40
CA ARG A 175 11.74 6.67 -9.21
C ARG A 175 10.82 5.82 -8.34
N LEU A 176 9.52 5.86 -8.62
CA LEU A 176 8.49 5.12 -7.88
C LEU A 176 8.44 3.63 -8.28
N PRO A 177 7.84 2.74 -7.46
CA PRO A 177 7.68 1.32 -7.79
C PRO A 177 6.94 1.06 -9.11
N SER A 178 6.10 2.00 -9.55
CA SER A 178 5.40 1.93 -10.84
C SER A 178 6.28 2.20 -12.05
N GLY A 179 7.54 2.65 -11.85
CA GLY A 179 8.44 3.13 -12.89
C GLY A 179 8.27 4.63 -13.21
N GLU A 180 7.27 5.31 -12.63
CA GLU A 180 7.09 6.76 -12.77
C GLU A 180 8.23 7.51 -12.08
N MET A 181 8.81 8.48 -12.77
CA MET A 181 9.76 9.43 -12.18
C MET A 181 9.03 10.72 -11.82
N ARG A 182 9.08 11.06 -10.54
CA ARG A 182 8.33 12.18 -9.98
C ARG A 182 9.17 13.05 -9.08
N MET A 183 8.98 14.35 -9.22
CA MET A 183 9.56 15.36 -8.33
C MET A 183 8.73 15.48 -7.04
N VAL A 184 9.40 15.63 -5.92
CA VAL A 184 8.84 15.86 -4.59
C VAL A 184 9.66 16.99 -3.94
N PRO A 185 9.07 17.91 -3.16
CA PRO A 185 9.84 18.92 -2.46
C PRO A 185 10.97 18.30 -1.62
N ILE A 186 12.15 18.91 -1.66
CA ILE A 186 13.37 18.35 -1.04
C ILE A 186 13.29 18.27 0.48
N ASN A 187 12.43 19.08 1.11
CA ASN A 187 12.18 19.06 2.55
C ASN A 187 11.20 17.97 2.99
N CYS A 188 10.60 17.22 2.05
CA CYS A 188 9.76 16.08 2.38
C CYS A 188 10.59 14.98 3.03
N ARG A 189 9.99 14.29 3.99
CA ARG A 189 10.63 13.20 4.71
C ARG A 189 10.40 11.86 4.01
N ALA A 190 11.36 10.97 4.16
CA ALA A 190 11.27 9.58 3.75
C ALA A 190 12.01 8.68 4.74
N THR A 191 11.61 7.42 4.81
CA THR A 191 12.27 6.41 5.64
C THR A 191 13.19 5.57 4.76
N ILE A 192 14.40 5.31 5.23
CA ILE A 192 15.43 4.55 4.49
C ILE A 192 15.11 3.06 4.49
N GLY A 193 15.29 2.43 3.34
CA GLY A 193 15.13 1.00 3.10
C GLY A 193 13.87 0.63 2.33
N VAL A 194 13.72 -0.65 2.08
CA VAL A 194 12.58 -1.28 1.40
C VAL A 194 11.55 -1.71 2.44
N VAL A 195 10.26 -1.61 2.13
CA VAL A 195 9.20 -2.12 3.02
C VAL A 195 9.29 -3.65 3.12
N GLY A 196 9.21 -4.19 4.33
CA GLY A 196 9.25 -5.64 4.58
C GLY A 196 8.08 -6.42 3.98
N ASN A 197 8.07 -7.75 4.18
CA ASN A 197 7.03 -8.67 3.69
C ASN A 197 6.92 -8.72 2.15
N ALA A 198 8.03 -8.69 1.43
CA ALA A 198 8.07 -8.65 -0.05
C ALA A 198 7.30 -9.80 -0.71
N GLU A 199 7.25 -10.97 -0.10
CA GLU A 199 6.57 -12.17 -0.63
C GLU A 199 5.05 -12.13 -0.51
N HIS A 200 4.47 -11.10 0.10
CA HIS A 200 3.01 -10.96 0.23
C HIS A 200 2.28 -11.04 -1.12
N SER A 201 2.87 -10.52 -2.19
CA SER A 201 2.30 -10.55 -3.54
C SER A 201 2.25 -11.95 -4.16
N LEU A 202 3.08 -12.87 -3.68
CA LEU A 202 3.18 -14.24 -4.18
C LEU A 202 2.18 -15.19 -3.50
N VAL A 203 1.44 -14.73 -2.50
CA VAL A 203 0.46 -15.54 -1.77
C VAL A 203 -0.75 -15.84 -2.64
N ASN A 204 -1.03 -17.14 -2.85
CA ASN A 204 -2.23 -17.60 -3.52
C ASN A 204 -3.34 -17.87 -2.49
N ILE A 205 -4.45 -17.16 -2.64
CA ILE A 205 -5.60 -17.25 -1.71
C ILE A 205 -6.28 -18.62 -1.76
N GLY A 206 -6.32 -19.26 -2.93
CA GLY A 206 -6.78 -20.64 -3.16
C GLY A 206 -8.29 -20.86 -3.15
N LYS A 207 -9.09 -20.07 -2.41
CA LYS A 207 -10.55 -20.23 -2.35
C LYS A 207 -11.32 -18.92 -2.18
N ALA A 208 -12.55 -18.88 -2.69
CA ALA A 208 -13.45 -17.72 -2.62
C ALA A 208 -13.78 -17.30 -1.18
N GLY A 209 -13.94 -18.28 -0.26
CA GLY A 209 -14.21 -18.00 1.14
C GLY A 209 -13.13 -17.17 1.83
N ARG A 210 -11.86 -17.37 1.47
CA ARG A 210 -10.75 -16.55 1.98
C ARG A 210 -10.84 -15.10 1.51
N LYS A 211 -11.25 -14.84 0.25
CA LYS A 211 -11.57 -13.48 -0.24
C LYS A 211 -12.76 -12.88 0.51
N ARG A 212 -13.79 -13.69 0.82
CA ARG A 212 -14.93 -13.23 1.63
C ARG A 212 -14.52 -12.77 3.02
N HIS A 213 -13.61 -13.51 3.69
CA HIS A 213 -13.04 -13.10 4.99
C HIS A 213 -12.24 -11.80 4.92
N MET A 214 -11.66 -11.47 3.77
CA MET A 214 -10.98 -10.18 3.52
C MET A 214 -11.96 -9.01 3.30
N GLY A 215 -13.26 -9.27 3.20
CA GLY A 215 -14.30 -8.25 2.96
C GLY A 215 -14.59 -8.00 1.49
N ILE A 216 -14.13 -8.87 0.60
CA ILE A 216 -14.38 -8.80 -0.84
C ILE A 216 -15.63 -9.62 -1.16
N ARG A 217 -16.66 -8.99 -1.70
CA ARG A 217 -17.88 -9.66 -2.17
C ARG A 217 -17.70 -10.20 -3.59
N PRO A 218 -18.47 -11.24 -3.99
CA PRO A 218 -18.43 -11.77 -5.35
C PRO A 218 -18.75 -10.70 -6.39
N THR A 219 -18.13 -10.83 -7.56
CA THR A 219 -18.36 -9.96 -8.72
C THR A 219 -19.07 -10.77 -9.81
N VAL A 220 -20.18 -10.24 -10.30
CA VAL A 220 -20.93 -10.82 -11.44
C VAL A 220 -20.45 -10.16 -12.72
N ARG A 221 -20.25 -10.96 -13.77
CA ARG A 221 -19.85 -10.48 -15.13
C ARG A 221 -21.02 -9.74 -15.75
N GLY A 222 -20.75 -8.67 -16.51
CA GLY A 222 -21.79 -7.94 -17.25
C GLY A 222 -22.54 -8.79 -18.28
N SER A 223 -21.86 -9.78 -18.89
CA SER A 223 -22.47 -10.68 -19.90
C SER A 223 -23.52 -11.66 -19.36
N VAL A 224 -23.67 -11.79 -18.04
CA VAL A 224 -24.72 -12.62 -17.39
C VAL A 224 -25.80 -11.77 -16.74
N MET A 225 -25.82 -10.49 -17.01
CA MET A 225 -26.84 -9.54 -16.56
C MET A 225 -27.87 -9.32 -17.69
N ASN A 226 -28.96 -8.65 -17.35
CA ASN A 226 -29.95 -8.21 -18.32
C ASN A 226 -29.43 -7.01 -19.15
N PRO A 227 -29.97 -6.76 -20.35
CA PRO A 227 -29.55 -5.63 -21.19
C PRO A 227 -29.70 -4.25 -20.54
N ASN A 228 -30.67 -4.08 -19.63
CA ASN A 228 -30.88 -2.85 -18.87
C ASN A 228 -29.84 -2.64 -17.76
N ASP A 229 -29.21 -3.72 -17.26
CA ASP A 229 -28.26 -3.64 -16.14
C ASP A 229 -26.80 -3.44 -16.61
N HIS A 230 -26.49 -3.91 -17.81
CA HIS A 230 -25.12 -3.82 -18.33
C HIS A 230 -25.09 -3.78 -19.86
N PRO A 231 -24.22 -2.97 -20.49
CA PRO A 231 -24.05 -2.95 -21.96
C PRO A 231 -23.70 -4.27 -22.61
N HIS A 232 -23.20 -5.24 -21.85
CA HIS A 232 -22.88 -6.60 -22.31
C HIS A 232 -23.99 -7.62 -21.99
N GLY A 233 -25.09 -7.17 -21.43
CA GLY A 233 -26.19 -8.03 -21.01
C GLY A 233 -27.04 -8.51 -22.18
N GLY A 234 -27.80 -9.59 -21.92
CA GLY A 234 -28.70 -10.21 -22.90
C GLY A 234 -28.05 -11.31 -23.73
N GLY A 235 -28.87 -11.92 -24.58
CA GLY A 235 -28.48 -13.04 -25.44
C GLY A 235 -28.81 -14.42 -24.88
N GLU A 236 -28.73 -15.45 -25.71
CA GLU A 236 -28.95 -16.85 -25.38
C GLU A 236 -27.68 -17.50 -24.84
N GLY A 237 -27.81 -18.31 -23.80
CA GLY A 237 -26.74 -19.12 -23.22
C GLY A 237 -25.50 -18.31 -22.83
N ARG A 238 -24.34 -18.72 -23.33
CA ARG A 238 -23.05 -18.01 -23.12
C ARG A 238 -22.82 -16.95 -24.21
N ALA A 239 -23.54 -15.82 -24.11
CA ALA A 239 -23.41 -14.74 -25.06
C ALA A 239 -22.01 -14.05 -25.02
N PRO A 240 -21.48 -13.60 -26.18
CA PRO A 240 -20.25 -12.79 -26.23
C PRO A 240 -20.49 -11.36 -25.75
N VAL A 241 -19.44 -10.55 -25.73
CA VAL A 241 -19.52 -9.13 -25.34
C VAL A 241 -20.39 -8.30 -26.29
N GLY A 242 -20.48 -8.70 -27.57
CA GLY A 242 -21.33 -8.07 -28.59
C GLY A 242 -20.98 -6.62 -28.95
N ARG A 243 -19.73 -6.17 -28.61
CA ARG A 243 -19.26 -4.81 -28.87
C ARG A 243 -17.80 -4.85 -29.32
N PRO A 244 -17.28 -3.83 -30.03
CA PRO A 244 -15.88 -3.76 -30.46
C PRO A 244 -14.86 -3.87 -29.31
N GLY A 245 -15.26 -3.52 -28.07
CA GLY A 245 -14.44 -3.64 -26.88
C GLY A 245 -15.26 -3.71 -25.61
N PRO A 246 -14.66 -4.15 -24.49
CA PRO A 246 -15.34 -4.25 -23.21
C PRO A 246 -15.71 -2.87 -22.68
N CYS A 247 -16.94 -2.76 -22.15
CA CYS A 247 -17.48 -1.54 -21.56
C CYS A 247 -17.68 -1.69 -20.04
N THR A 248 -17.66 -0.54 -19.35
CA THR A 248 -18.13 -0.42 -17.98
C THR A 248 -19.66 -0.47 -17.93
N PRO A 249 -20.31 -0.67 -16.76
CA PRO A 249 -21.78 -0.58 -16.63
C PRO A 249 -22.38 0.72 -17.16
N TRP A 250 -21.60 1.77 -17.22
CA TRP A 250 -22.02 3.09 -17.72
C TRP A 250 -21.66 3.33 -19.21
N GLY A 251 -21.30 2.29 -19.95
CA GLY A 251 -21.03 2.35 -21.39
C GLY A 251 -19.65 2.92 -21.79
N LYS A 252 -18.80 3.31 -20.83
CA LYS A 252 -17.45 3.78 -21.14
C LYS A 252 -16.51 2.60 -21.43
N PRO A 253 -15.49 2.75 -22.33
CA PRO A 253 -14.49 1.71 -22.52
C PRO A 253 -13.85 1.28 -21.20
N ALA A 254 -13.79 -0.03 -20.94
CA ALA A 254 -13.22 -0.57 -19.71
C ALA A 254 -11.69 -0.64 -19.76
N LEU A 255 -11.11 -0.77 -20.96
CA LEU A 255 -9.67 -0.86 -21.19
C LEU A 255 -9.19 0.28 -22.08
N GLY A 256 -7.95 0.73 -21.87
CA GLY A 256 -7.28 1.72 -22.71
C GLY A 256 -7.69 3.17 -22.52
N LEU A 257 -8.77 3.46 -21.81
CA LEU A 257 -9.21 4.84 -21.58
C LEU A 257 -8.28 5.55 -20.59
N LYS A 258 -7.67 6.66 -21.06
CA LYS A 258 -6.83 7.53 -20.22
C LYS A 258 -7.73 8.41 -19.36
N THR A 259 -7.88 8.09 -18.07
CA THR A 259 -8.79 8.78 -17.15
C THR A 259 -8.14 9.93 -16.37
N ARG A 260 -6.80 10.05 -16.39
CA ARG A 260 -6.11 11.14 -15.71
C ARG A 260 -6.42 12.48 -16.39
N SER A 261 -6.89 13.46 -15.62
CA SER A 261 -7.14 14.80 -16.12
C SER A 261 -5.86 15.47 -16.65
N LYS A 262 -5.91 16.03 -17.85
CA LYS A 262 -4.79 16.79 -18.46
C LYS A 262 -4.47 18.06 -17.66
N LYS A 263 -5.47 18.69 -17.01
CA LYS A 263 -5.32 19.92 -16.23
C LYS A 263 -4.88 19.69 -14.78
N LYS A 264 -4.58 18.45 -14.36
CA LYS A 264 -4.19 18.16 -12.98
C LYS A 264 -2.86 18.83 -12.63
N ALA A 265 -2.84 19.67 -11.57
CA ALA A 265 -1.66 20.42 -11.14
C ALA A 265 -0.42 19.54 -10.91
N SER A 266 -0.61 18.32 -10.40
CA SER A 266 0.49 17.37 -10.17
C SER A 266 1.15 16.84 -11.46
N ASN A 267 0.66 17.19 -12.67
CA ASN A 267 1.34 16.84 -13.92
C ASN A 267 2.70 17.52 -14.05
N LYS A 268 2.84 18.75 -13.51
CA LYS A 268 4.10 19.50 -13.50
C LYS A 268 5.23 18.79 -12.73
N LEU A 269 4.86 17.91 -11.79
CA LEU A 269 5.81 17.18 -10.95
C LEU A 269 6.18 15.80 -11.51
N ILE A 270 5.61 15.36 -12.63
CA ILE A 270 5.93 14.09 -13.26
C ILE A 270 6.93 14.34 -14.39
N VAL A 271 8.15 13.82 -14.22
CA VAL A 271 9.22 13.92 -15.22
C VAL A 271 9.01 12.87 -16.31
N ARG A 272 8.73 11.63 -15.91
CA ARG A 272 8.56 10.48 -16.80
C ARG A 272 7.45 9.58 -16.29
N ARG A 273 6.56 9.16 -17.18
CA ARG A 273 5.49 8.22 -16.85
C ARG A 273 6.01 6.79 -16.74
N ARG A 274 5.17 5.88 -16.20
CA ARG A 274 5.47 4.45 -16.09
C ARG A 274 5.74 3.75 -17.43
N ASP A 275 5.19 4.27 -18.51
CA ASP A 275 5.40 3.77 -19.90
C ASP A 275 6.69 4.31 -20.54
N GLY A 276 7.49 5.02 -19.80
CA GLY A 276 8.75 5.57 -20.27
C GLY A 276 8.64 6.88 -21.07
N LYS A 277 7.43 7.36 -21.33
CA LYS A 277 7.20 8.59 -22.09
C LYS A 277 7.27 9.81 -21.16
N ALA A 278 7.92 10.87 -21.64
CA ALA A 278 7.81 12.17 -21.00
C ALA A 278 6.35 12.66 -21.09
N LEU A 279 5.91 13.45 -20.12
CA LEU A 279 4.64 14.16 -20.27
C LEU A 279 4.84 15.19 -21.39
N SER A 280 4.13 15.02 -22.51
CA SER A 280 3.99 16.12 -23.48
C SER A 280 3.44 17.34 -22.73
N LYS A 281 4.20 18.42 -22.77
CA LYS A 281 3.82 19.74 -22.24
C LYS A 281 2.52 20.24 -22.86
#